data_44607dbe1c5852daf9110abc7fab89d9
#
_entry.id   44607dbe1c5852daf9110abc7fab89d9
#
_cell.length_a   1.000
_cell.length_b   1.000
_cell.length_c   1.000
_cell.angle_alpha   90.00
_cell.angle_beta   90.00
_cell.angle_gamma   90.00
#
_symmetry.space_group_name_H-M   'P 1'
#
loop_
_entity.id
_entity.type
_entity.pdbx_description
1 polymer ?
#
loop_
_entity_poly.entity_id
_entity_poly.type
_entity_poly.pdbx_seq_one_letter_code
_entity_poly.pdbx_strand_id
1 'polypeptide(L)'
;MLPNTTRKLNKKKKWIISGVITLIVIVAAINIFVMQGKKKSEAKADAVSFEKVTERKLNNTKLISGQVKPGNIESFYADPTKGKVKDIEVKEGQEVEKGTKLFSYDNEEINLQMKQAELDQKMATMRYDQEQKKIDSIKKEIKKAKDSGAGKEVTDPLEEQVSELEMAQKTTDLEKEKGKLQKEELSKKQKELTIYSNFTGVVQKLDKDAAQSSSQALGGQGKAFLQVASKDPFQVQGTLTELQKSQIQKDQTFTVTAKANNKKKWTGKITEVSEFPT
;
A
#
# COMPACT_ATOMS: atom_id res chain seq x y z
N MET A 1 99.12 5.87 -50.93
CA MET A 1 99.99 4.71 -50.80
C MET A 1 100.67 4.72 -49.45
N LEU A 2 100.21 3.90 -48.47
CA LEU A 2 100.93 3.64 -47.25
C LEU A 2 100.85 2.14 -46.98
N PRO A 3 101.91 1.47 -46.64
CA PRO A 3 102.00 0.05 -46.58
C PRO A 3 101.55 -0.49 -45.19
N ASN A 4 100.83 -1.58 -45.26
CA ASN A 4 100.34 -2.34 -44.14
C ASN A 4 101.44 -3.25 -43.58
N THR A 5 101.97 -2.99 -42.37
CA THR A 5 102.91 -3.89 -41.68
C THR A 5 102.26 -4.63 -40.56
N THR A 6 101.78 -5.82 -40.86
CA THR A 6 101.36 -6.77 -39.88
C THR A 6 102.51 -7.45 -39.16
N ARG A 7 102.85 -6.98 -37.94
CA ARG A 7 103.80 -7.71 -37.06
C ARG A 7 103.19 -8.97 -36.50
N LYS A 8 103.61 -10.13 -36.97
CA LYS A 8 103.30 -11.43 -36.37
C LYS A 8 103.89 -11.54 -34.98
N LEU A 9 103.11 -11.51 -33.93
CA LEU A 9 103.55 -11.79 -32.54
C LEU A 9 103.96 -13.28 -32.41
N ASN A 10 105.18 -13.50 -31.85
CA ASN A 10 105.75 -14.81 -31.55
C ASN A 10 104.84 -15.63 -30.63
N LYS A 11 104.69 -16.96 -30.90
CA LYS A 11 103.90 -17.89 -30.17
C LYS A 11 104.07 -17.83 -28.63
N LYS A 12 105.30 -17.59 -28.16
CA LYS A 12 105.61 -17.44 -26.73
C LYS A 12 104.96 -16.19 -26.08
N LYS A 13 104.79 -15.06 -26.77
CA LYS A 13 104.10 -13.87 -26.26
C LYS A 13 102.59 -14.07 -26.15
N LYS A 14 101.98 -14.82 -27.06
CA LYS A 14 100.56 -15.16 -26.98
C LYS A 14 100.22 -16.01 -25.73
N TRP A 15 101.12 -16.92 -25.34
CA TRP A 15 100.96 -17.75 -24.18
C TRP A 15 101.01 -16.98 -22.85
N ILE A 16 101.97 -15.99 -22.79
CA ILE A 16 102.13 -15.11 -21.64
C ILE A 16 100.89 -14.18 -21.49
N ILE A 17 100.39 -13.63 -22.62
CA ILE A 17 99.23 -12.75 -22.64
C ILE A 17 97.96 -13.53 -22.24
N SER A 18 97.79 -14.78 -22.69
CA SER A 18 96.76 -15.66 -22.30
C SER A 18 96.77 -15.98 -20.78
N GLY A 19 97.99 -16.23 -20.24
CA GLY A 19 98.17 -16.49 -18.80
C GLY A 19 97.82 -15.27 -17.92
N VAL A 20 98.21 -14.05 -18.39
CA VAL A 20 97.87 -12.83 -17.66
C VAL A 20 96.34 -12.52 -17.70
N ILE A 21 95.70 -12.80 -18.82
CA ILE A 21 94.26 -12.63 -18.94
C ILE A 21 93.54 -13.59 -18.02
N THR A 22 93.99 -14.86 -17.98
CA THR A 22 93.36 -15.87 -17.06
C THR A 22 93.54 -15.51 -15.59
N LEU A 23 94.76 -14.95 -15.25
CA LEU A 23 95.01 -14.50 -13.89
C LEU A 23 94.13 -13.29 -13.50
N ILE A 24 93.86 -12.36 -14.40
CA ILE A 24 92.99 -11.20 -14.18
C ILE A 24 91.54 -11.69 -13.99
N VAL A 25 91.07 -12.69 -14.77
CA VAL A 25 89.75 -13.23 -14.67
C VAL A 25 89.56 -13.98 -13.31
N ILE A 26 90.61 -14.70 -12.89
CA ILE A 26 90.58 -15.37 -11.58
C ILE A 26 90.50 -14.36 -10.41
N VAL A 27 91.30 -13.29 -10.49
CA VAL A 27 91.33 -12.21 -9.50
C VAL A 27 89.95 -11.47 -9.48
N ALA A 28 89.40 -11.22 -10.66
CA ALA A 28 88.04 -10.64 -10.74
C ALA A 28 86.96 -11.55 -10.17
N ALA A 29 87.02 -12.88 -10.45
CA ALA A 29 86.07 -13.84 -9.90
C ALA A 29 86.17 -13.97 -8.36
N ILE A 30 87.43 -13.91 -7.82
CA ILE A 30 87.66 -13.92 -6.37
C ILE A 30 87.12 -12.61 -5.74
N ASN A 31 87.32 -11.47 -6.39
CA ASN A 31 86.75 -10.22 -5.87
C ASN A 31 85.19 -10.22 -5.88
N ILE A 32 84.60 -10.75 -6.94
CA ILE A 32 83.13 -10.89 -7.02
C ILE A 32 82.62 -11.87 -5.94
N PHE A 33 83.35 -12.95 -5.73
CA PHE A 33 82.98 -13.95 -4.70
C PHE A 33 83.15 -13.40 -3.28
N VAL A 34 84.19 -12.59 -3.01
CA VAL A 34 84.35 -11.95 -1.71
C VAL A 34 83.33 -10.80 -1.49
N MET A 35 82.97 -10.15 -2.58
CA MET A 35 81.88 -9.14 -2.49
C MET A 35 80.49 -9.74 -2.25
N GLN A 36 80.25 -10.94 -2.79
CA GLN A 36 78.98 -11.64 -2.52
C GLN A 36 78.98 -12.31 -1.14
N GLY A 37 80.10 -12.59 -0.53
CA GLY A 37 80.21 -13.22 0.80
C GLY A 37 79.97 -12.34 1.99
N LYS A 38 79.87 -11.01 1.83
CA LYS A 38 79.55 -10.07 2.88
C LYS A 38 78.05 -9.80 2.90
N LYS A 39 77.22 -10.85 3.12
CA LYS A 39 75.92 -10.61 3.76
C LYS A 39 76.22 -10.06 5.14
N LYS A 40 76.08 -8.75 5.28
CA LYS A 40 75.99 -8.11 6.58
C LYS A 40 74.87 -8.79 7.37
N SER A 41 75.20 -9.45 8.42
CA SER A 41 74.31 -9.80 9.49
C SER A 41 73.95 -8.47 10.15
N GLU A 42 72.90 -7.83 9.61
CA GLU A 42 72.25 -6.71 10.33
C GLU A 42 71.58 -7.34 11.55
N ALA A 43 72.07 -7.00 12.70
CA ALA A 43 71.31 -7.17 13.93
C ALA A 43 69.92 -6.59 13.70
N LYS A 44 68.90 -7.38 13.88
CA LYS A 44 67.51 -6.92 14.00
C LYS A 44 67.45 -5.95 15.21
N ALA A 45 67.74 -4.69 14.98
CA ALA A 45 67.15 -3.66 15.77
C ALA A 45 65.67 -3.76 15.52
N ASP A 46 64.85 -3.91 16.59
CA ASP A 46 63.40 -3.83 16.48
C ASP A 46 63.02 -2.53 15.77
N ALA A 47 62.78 -2.64 14.46
CA ALA A 47 62.27 -1.53 13.67
C ALA A 47 60.87 -1.32 14.16
N VAL A 48 60.65 -0.32 15.00
CA VAL A 48 59.33 0.16 15.35
C VAL A 48 58.66 0.60 14.06
N SER A 49 57.76 -0.25 13.59
CA SER A 49 56.95 0.05 12.43
C SER A 49 55.94 1.12 12.82
N PHE A 50 56.12 2.32 12.38
CA PHE A 50 55.13 3.37 12.53
C PHE A 50 54.06 3.17 11.47
N GLU A 51 52.92 2.61 11.85
CA GLU A 51 51.72 2.56 11.01
C GLU A 51 51.02 3.91 11.11
N LYS A 52 50.87 4.57 9.98
CA LYS A 52 50.18 5.85 9.89
C LYS A 52 48.73 5.62 10.31
N VAL A 53 48.33 6.17 11.42
CA VAL A 53 46.93 6.13 11.87
C VAL A 53 46.05 6.84 10.83
N THR A 54 45.28 6.09 10.10
CA THR A 54 44.28 6.61 9.20
C THR A 54 42.93 6.50 9.89
N GLU A 55 42.21 7.59 9.99
CA GLU A 55 40.82 7.58 10.46
C GLU A 55 40.01 6.75 9.49
N ARG A 56 39.51 5.60 9.93
CA ARG A 56 38.55 4.78 9.21
C ARG A 56 37.20 4.95 9.86
N LYS A 57 36.21 5.38 9.11
CA LYS A 57 34.82 5.30 9.56
C LYS A 57 34.44 3.82 9.70
N LEU A 58 34.27 3.38 10.92
CA LEU A 58 33.71 2.06 11.23
C LEU A 58 32.20 2.11 10.95
N ASN A 59 31.80 1.61 9.83
CA ASN A 59 30.39 1.39 9.54
C ASN A 59 29.97 0.06 10.19
N ASN A 60 29.31 0.14 11.33
CA ASN A 60 28.71 -1.03 11.94
C ASN A 60 27.40 -1.37 11.23
N THR A 61 27.48 -2.26 10.26
CA THR A 61 26.31 -2.70 9.50
C THR A 61 25.78 -3.98 10.10
N LYS A 62 24.51 -3.98 10.49
CA LYS A 62 23.81 -5.17 10.99
C LYS A 62 22.89 -5.70 9.92
N LEU A 63 22.94 -6.99 9.71
CA LEU A 63 22.06 -7.70 8.79
C LEU A 63 20.92 -8.32 9.58
N ILE A 64 19.69 -7.97 9.21
CA ILE A 64 18.46 -8.46 9.81
C ILE A 64 17.63 -9.09 8.69
N SER A 65 17.15 -10.30 8.94
CA SER A 65 16.23 -10.95 8.01
C SER A 65 14.83 -10.39 8.18
N GLY A 66 14.16 -10.11 7.05
CA GLY A 66 12.81 -9.59 7.05
C GLY A 66 11.99 -10.09 5.87
N GLN A 67 10.67 -9.93 5.99
CA GLN A 67 9.71 -10.22 4.94
C GLN A 67 9.10 -8.91 4.43
N VAL A 68 8.97 -8.81 3.11
CA VAL A 68 8.27 -7.69 2.49
C VAL A 68 6.78 -8.00 2.49
N LYS A 69 6.00 -7.07 3.01
CA LYS A 69 4.52 -7.14 3.03
C LYS A 69 3.96 -5.88 2.37
N PRO A 70 2.76 -5.95 1.79
CA PRO A 70 2.03 -4.75 1.41
C PRO A 70 1.87 -3.83 2.62
N GLY A 71 1.92 -2.52 2.41
CA GLY A 71 1.78 -1.55 3.49
C GLY A 71 0.41 -1.57 4.15
N ASN A 72 -0.60 -1.93 3.37
CA ASN A 72 -1.97 -2.06 3.84
C ASN A 72 -2.64 -3.26 3.17
N ILE A 73 -3.37 -4.06 3.94
CA ILE A 73 -4.21 -5.15 3.44
C ILE A 73 -5.59 -4.98 4.08
N GLU A 74 -6.59 -4.80 3.25
CA GLU A 74 -7.97 -4.80 3.69
C GLU A 74 -8.60 -6.16 3.40
N SER A 75 -9.16 -6.77 4.43
CA SER A 75 -9.78 -8.09 4.35
C SER A 75 -11.27 -7.97 4.59
N PHE A 76 -12.06 -8.50 3.69
CA PHE A 76 -13.51 -8.46 3.75
C PHE A 76 -14.05 -9.85 4.10
N TYR A 77 -14.98 -9.85 5.05
CA TYR A 77 -15.64 -11.04 5.56
C TYR A 77 -17.13 -10.95 5.21
N ALA A 78 -17.75 -12.08 4.95
CA ALA A 78 -19.20 -12.11 4.77
C ALA A 78 -19.89 -11.71 6.09
N ASP A 79 -20.75 -10.71 6.02
CA ASP A 79 -21.52 -10.19 7.16
C ASP A 79 -22.99 -10.53 6.98
N PRO A 80 -23.51 -11.54 7.70
CA PRO A 80 -24.90 -11.97 7.58
C PRO A 80 -25.92 -10.88 7.97
N THR A 81 -25.50 -9.89 8.78
CA THR A 81 -26.38 -8.78 9.17
C THR A 81 -26.65 -7.82 8.03
N LYS A 82 -25.74 -7.75 7.06
CA LYS A 82 -25.86 -6.96 5.83
C LYS A 82 -26.59 -7.70 4.72
N GLY A 83 -26.78 -9.01 4.86
CA GLY A 83 -27.40 -9.86 3.86
C GLY A 83 -26.40 -10.78 3.14
N LYS A 84 -26.79 -11.27 1.97
CA LYS A 84 -25.95 -12.16 1.14
C LYS A 84 -25.02 -11.34 0.27
N VAL A 85 -23.76 -11.77 0.16
CA VAL A 85 -22.82 -11.17 -0.81
C VAL A 85 -23.32 -11.45 -2.22
N LYS A 86 -23.47 -10.38 -3.00
CA LYS A 86 -23.91 -10.39 -4.39
C LYS A 86 -23.01 -9.49 -5.23
N ASP A 87 -23.07 -9.61 -6.53
CA ASP A 87 -22.42 -8.71 -7.51
C ASP A 87 -20.95 -8.38 -7.17
N ILE A 88 -20.12 -9.42 -7.07
CA ILE A 88 -18.66 -9.24 -6.96
C ILE A 88 -18.13 -8.78 -8.33
N GLU A 89 -17.71 -7.52 -8.40
CA GLU A 89 -17.30 -6.87 -9.66
C GLU A 89 -15.80 -6.95 -9.95
N VAL A 90 -15.04 -7.52 -9.02
CA VAL A 90 -13.58 -7.64 -9.14
C VAL A 90 -13.14 -9.08 -9.30
N LYS A 91 -11.93 -9.27 -9.84
CA LYS A 91 -11.26 -10.57 -10.02
C LYS A 91 -9.94 -10.59 -9.28
N GLU A 92 -9.48 -11.77 -8.91
CA GLU A 92 -8.15 -11.96 -8.34
C GLU A 92 -7.07 -11.48 -9.33
N GLY A 93 -6.09 -10.74 -8.82
CA GLY A 93 -5.05 -10.09 -9.63
C GLY A 93 -5.47 -8.76 -10.27
N GLN A 94 -6.72 -8.34 -10.17
CA GLN A 94 -7.19 -7.06 -10.73
C GLN A 94 -6.70 -5.88 -9.93
N GLU A 95 -6.26 -4.83 -10.63
CA GLU A 95 -5.97 -3.53 -10.04
C GLU A 95 -7.26 -2.78 -9.75
N VAL A 96 -7.32 -2.17 -8.56
CA VAL A 96 -8.44 -1.34 -8.12
C VAL A 96 -7.93 0.00 -7.62
N GLU A 97 -8.67 1.04 -7.88
CA GLU A 97 -8.41 2.39 -7.37
C GLU A 97 -9.27 2.65 -6.13
N LYS A 98 -8.89 3.65 -5.34
CA LYS A 98 -9.74 4.13 -4.25
C LYS A 98 -11.11 4.55 -4.80
N GLY A 99 -12.18 3.98 -4.22
CA GLY A 99 -13.56 4.21 -4.67
C GLY A 99 -14.05 3.23 -5.74
N THR A 100 -13.24 2.28 -6.18
CA THR A 100 -13.71 1.19 -7.06
C THR A 100 -14.68 0.30 -6.29
N LYS A 101 -15.85 0.01 -6.87
CA LYS A 101 -16.82 -0.93 -6.31
C LYS A 101 -16.23 -2.33 -6.30
N LEU A 102 -16.23 -2.98 -5.15
CA LEU A 102 -15.71 -4.33 -4.98
C LEU A 102 -16.81 -5.36 -5.06
N PHE A 103 -17.84 -5.18 -4.26
CA PHE A 103 -19.01 -6.06 -4.20
C PHE A 103 -20.18 -5.34 -3.53
N SER A 104 -21.36 -5.94 -3.59
CA SER A 104 -22.54 -5.48 -2.85
C SER A 104 -23.18 -6.62 -2.06
N TYR A 105 -23.93 -6.26 -1.03
CA TYR A 105 -24.83 -7.17 -0.31
C TYR A 105 -26.23 -7.06 -0.88
N ASP A 106 -26.95 -8.16 -0.91
CA ASP A 106 -28.39 -8.22 -1.15
C ASP A 106 -29.10 -8.42 0.20
N ASN A 107 -29.80 -7.39 0.65
CA ASN A 107 -30.56 -7.41 1.89
C ASN A 107 -32.05 -7.35 1.53
N GLU A 108 -32.71 -8.51 1.61
CA GLU A 108 -34.14 -8.67 1.26
C GLU A 108 -35.03 -7.79 2.14
N GLU A 109 -34.68 -7.61 3.42
CA GLU A 109 -35.43 -6.79 4.35
C GLU A 109 -35.42 -5.32 3.98
N ILE A 110 -34.21 -4.76 3.68
CA ILE A 110 -34.08 -3.36 3.24
C ILE A 110 -34.79 -3.16 1.90
N ASN A 111 -34.70 -4.12 0.98
CA ASN A 111 -35.38 -4.06 -0.31
C ASN A 111 -36.93 -4.06 -0.12
N LEU A 112 -37.44 -4.87 0.80
CA LEU A 112 -38.87 -4.91 1.11
C LEU A 112 -39.33 -3.60 1.77
N GLN A 113 -38.60 -3.12 2.76
CA GLN A 113 -38.89 -1.84 3.45
C GLN A 113 -38.85 -0.67 2.44
N MET A 114 -37.93 -0.66 1.49
CA MET A 114 -37.85 0.36 0.45
C MET A 114 -39.12 0.35 -0.44
N LYS A 115 -39.55 -0.84 -0.87
CA LYS A 115 -40.78 -0.98 -1.64
C LYS A 115 -42.03 -0.51 -0.85
N GLN A 116 -42.10 -0.87 0.43
CA GLN A 116 -43.18 -0.43 1.29
C GLN A 116 -43.21 1.09 1.43
N ALA A 117 -42.06 1.72 1.74
CA ALA A 117 -41.95 3.18 1.85
C ALA A 117 -42.30 3.89 0.52
N GLU A 118 -41.95 3.28 -0.62
CA GLU A 118 -42.34 3.82 -1.93
C GLU A 118 -43.83 3.74 -2.18
N LEU A 119 -44.48 2.65 -1.81
CA LEU A 119 -45.94 2.52 -1.90
C LEU A 119 -46.65 3.49 -0.97
N ASP A 120 -46.20 3.62 0.27
CA ASP A 120 -46.79 4.54 1.26
C ASP A 120 -46.69 5.99 0.80
N GLN A 121 -45.51 6.39 0.26
CA GLN A 121 -45.32 7.71 -0.33
C GLN A 121 -46.25 7.96 -1.53
N LYS A 122 -46.41 6.95 -2.38
CA LYS A 122 -47.31 7.04 -3.54
C LYS A 122 -48.77 7.19 -3.11
N MET A 123 -49.19 6.41 -2.10
CA MET A 123 -50.56 6.53 -1.55
C MET A 123 -50.82 7.90 -0.92
N ALA A 124 -49.86 8.42 -0.13
CA ALA A 124 -49.95 9.77 0.44
C ALA A 124 -50.05 10.84 -0.65
N THR A 125 -49.23 10.73 -1.71
CA THR A 125 -49.27 11.65 -2.86
C THR A 125 -50.63 11.61 -3.55
N MET A 126 -51.14 10.41 -3.81
CA MET A 126 -52.48 10.27 -4.45
C MET A 126 -53.60 10.85 -3.61
N ARG A 127 -53.54 10.67 -2.29
CA ARG A 127 -54.52 11.25 -1.34
C ARG A 127 -54.45 12.78 -1.36
N TYR A 128 -53.26 13.33 -1.28
CA TYR A 128 -53.02 14.77 -1.37
C TYR A 128 -53.60 15.37 -2.67
N ASP A 129 -53.32 14.76 -3.81
CA ASP A 129 -53.85 15.21 -5.09
C ASP A 129 -55.38 15.13 -5.19
N GLN A 130 -55.97 14.11 -4.55
CA GLN A 130 -57.41 13.96 -4.46
C GLN A 130 -58.06 15.04 -3.59
N GLU A 131 -57.47 15.31 -2.41
CA GLU A 131 -57.90 16.40 -1.52
C GLU A 131 -57.79 17.75 -2.20
N GLN A 132 -56.67 18.00 -2.90
CA GLN A 132 -56.49 19.25 -3.68
C GLN A 132 -57.57 19.42 -4.74
N LYS A 133 -57.92 18.38 -5.49
CA LYS A 133 -58.97 18.43 -6.50
C LYS A 133 -60.34 18.74 -5.87
N LYS A 134 -60.64 18.21 -4.69
CA LYS A 134 -61.89 18.48 -3.97
C LYS A 134 -61.92 19.94 -3.51
N ILE A 135 -60.86 20.45 -2.91
CA ILE A 135 -60.71 21.83 -2.49
C ILE A 135 -60.94 22.79 -3.67
N ASP A 136 -60.28 22.52 -4.80
CA ASP A 136 -60.41 23.33 -6.01
C ASP A 136 -61.85 23.31 -6.56
N SER A 137 -62.50 22.17 -6.50
CA SER A 137 -63.89 22.03 -6.93
C SER A 137 -64.85 22.86 -6.05
N ILE A 138 -64.70 22.76 -4.72
CA ILE A 138 -65.57 23.49 -3.78
C ILE A 138 -65.26 25.00 -3.86
N LYS A 139 -64.01 25.42 -3.99
CA LYS A 139 -63.65 26.83 -4.18
C LYS A 139 -64.29 27.42 -5.46
N LYS A 140 -64.39 26.62 -6.54
CA LYS A 140 -65.11 27.03 -7.76
C LYS A 140 -66.62 27.17 -7.51
N GLU A 141 -67.16 26.27 -6.70
CA GLU A 141 -68.59 26.33 -6.34
C GLU A 141 -68.90 27.56 -5.48
N ILE A 142 -68.11 27.86 -4.46
CA ILE A 142 -68.18 29.05 -3.64
C ILE A 142 -68.12 30.31 -4.54
N LYS A 143 -67.21 30.36 -5.48
CA LYS A 143 -67.08 31.47 -6.41
C LYS A 143 -68.37 31.63 -7.22
N LYS A 144 -68.92 30.54 -7.82
CA LYS A 144 -70.17 30.61 -8.58
C LYS A 144 -71.32 31.06 -7.73
N ALA A 145 -71.43 30.58 -6.49
CA ALA A 145 -72.49 30.98 -5.54
C ALA A 145 -72.39 32.49 -5.24
N LYS A 146 -71.21 33.00 -4.95
CA LYS A 146 -70.97 34.43 -4.71
C LYS A 146 -71.29 35.28 -5.94
N ASP A 147 -70.88 34.86 -7.13
CA ASP A 147 -71.18 35.57 -8.40
C ASP A 147 -72.66 35.58 -8.72
N SER A 148 -73.42 34.59 -8.22
CA SER A 148 -74.87 34.50 -8.39
C SER A 148 -75.67 35.25 -7.28
N GLY A 149 -75.00 35.92 -6.35
CA GLY A 149 -75.63 36.66 -5.27
C GLY A 149 -76.14 35.80 -4.11
N ALA A 150 -75.67 34.59 -3.98
CA ALA A 150 -76.05 33.71 -2.86
C ALA A 150 -75.61 34.29 -1.51
N GLY A 151 -76.46 34.16 -0.51
CA GLY A 151 -76.18 34.63 0.85
C GLY A 151 -75.19 33.73 1.58
N LYS A 152 -74.74 34.20 2.76
CA LYS A 152 -73.77 33.49 3.62
C LYS A 152 -74.25 32.09 4.04
N GLU A 153 -75.54 31.92 4.17
CA GLU A 153 -76.14 30.59 4.49
C GLU A 153 -75.72 29.48 3.52
N VAL A 154 -75.42 29.82 2.27
CA VAL A 154 -74.95 28.85 1.24
C VAL A 154 -73.44 28.83 1.18
N THR A 155 -72.73 29.93 1.41
CA THR A 155 -71.30 29.98 1.27
C THR A 155 -70.53 29.52 2.50
N ASP A 156 -71.03 29.84 3.72
CA ASP A 156 -70.34 29.52 4.98
C ASP A 156 -70.11 28.00 5.16
N PRO A 157 -71.11 27.10 4.91
CA PRO A 157 -70.87 25.66 5.00
C PRO A 157 -69.81 25.12 4.00
N LEU A 158 -69.76 25.72 2.81
CA LEU A 158 -68.76 25.34 1.79
C LEU A 158 -67.36 25.82 2.18
N GLU A 159 -67.24 27.03 2.78
CA GLU A 159 -65.97 27.55 3.31
C GLU A 159 -65.47 26.73 4.49
N GLU A 160 -66.35 26.27 5.39
CA GLU A 160 -66.03 25.34 6.48
C GLU A 160 -65.52 24.01 5.91
N GLN A 161 -66.19 23.42 4.91
CA GLN A 161 -65.75 22.22 4.26
C GLN A 161 -64.37 22.33 3.58
N VAL A 162 -64.06 23.51 2.97
CA VAL A 162 -62.71 23.81 2.43
C VAL A 162 -61.69 23.80 3.57
N SER A 163 -61.99 24.47 4.71
CA SER A 163 -61.10 24.52 5.85
C SER A 163 -60.79 23.15 6.42
N GLU A 164 -61.80 22.27 6.57
CA GLU A 164 -61.58 20.88 7.00
C GLU A 164 -60.72 20.10 6.03
N LEU A 165 -60.94 20.23 4.72
CA LEU A 165 -60.13 19.56 3.69
C LEU A 165 -58.70 20.09 3.65
N GLU A 166 -58.50 21.40 3.85
CA GLU A 166 -57.15 22.00 3.95
C GLU A 166 -56.41 21.47 5.18
N MET A 167 -57.08 21.28 6.32
CA MET A 167 -56.47 20.66 7.49
C MET A 167 -56.11 19.18 7.22
N ALA A 168 -57.03 18.41 6.59
CA ALA A 168 -56.76 17.04 6.19
C ALA A 168 -55.57 16.97 5.21
N GLN A 169 -55.55 17.82 4.22
CA GLN A 169 -54.45 17.92 3.25
C GLN A 169 -53.09 18.23 3.91
N LYS A 170 -53.08 19.15 4.90
CA LYS A 170 -51.88 19.43 5.67
C LYS A 170 -51.37 18.22 6.43
N THR A 171 -52.28 17.37 6.98
CA THR A 171 -51.88 16.11 7.60
C THR A 171 -51.31 15.13 6.58
N THR A 172 -51.93 15.01 5.41
CA THR A 172 -51.42 14.18 4.30
C THR A 172 -50.06 14.66 3.76
N ASP A 173 -49.84 15.98 3.76
CA ASP A 173 -48.53 16.53 3.37
C ASP A 173 -47.41 16.18 4.37
N LEU A 174 -47.71 16.20 5.66
CA LEU A 174 -46.81 15.71 6.70
C LEU A 174 -46.52 14.20 6.56
N GLU A 175 -47.55 13.38 6.23
CA GLU A 175 -47.36 11.96 5.92
C GLU A 175 -46.43 11.77 4.72
N LYS A 176 -46.60 12.56 3.68
CA LYS A 176 -45.74 12.57 2.48
C LYS A 176 -44.31 12.89 2.81
N GLU A 177 -44.08 13.92 3.63
CA GLU A 177 -42.76 14.31 4.09
C GLU A 177 -42.09 13.23 4.93
N LYS A 178 -42.81 12.66 5.88
CA LYS A 178 -42.38 11.51 6.69
C LYS A 178 -41.98 10.32 5.80
N GLY A 179 -42.80 9.99 4.81
CA GLY A 179 -42.46 8.91 3.86
C GLY A 179 -41.22 9.19 3.05
N LYS A 180 -40.99 10.47 2.67
CA LYS A 180 -39.76 10.91 1.98
C LYS A 180 -38.53 10.72 2.85
N LEU A 181 -38.60 11.15 4.11
CA LEU A 181 -37.47 10.98 5.06
C LEU A 181 -37.15 9.50 5.31
N GLN A 182 -38.16 8.66 5.46
CA GLN A 182 -37.99 7.22 5.62
C GLN A 182 -37.32 6.58 4.39
N LYS A 183 -37.76 6.98 3.18
CA LYS A 183 -37.13 6.54 1.94
C LYS A 183 -35.67 6.99 1.81
N GLU A 184 -35.36 8.21 2.22
CA GLU A 184 -33.98 8.72 2.26
C GLU A 184 -33.09 7.93 3.23
N GLU A 185 -33.60 7.61 4.42
CA GLU A 185 -32.89 6.77 5.40
C GLU A 185 -32.60 5.38 4.83
N LEU A 186 -33.61 4.73 4.25
CA LEU A 186 -33.46 3.42 3.63
C LEU A 186 -32.49 3.46 2.43
N SER A 187 -32.51 4.53 1.65
CA SER A 187 -31.58 4.73 0.55
C SER A 187 -30.12 4.87 1.03
N LYS A 188 -29.90 5.51 2.18
CA LYS A 188 -28.56 5.54 2.81
C LYS A 188 -28.13 4.15 3.24
N LYS A 189 -28.99 3.41 3.94
CA LYS A 189 -28.71 2.02 4.32
C LYS A 189 -28.40 1.15 3.10
N GLN A 190 -29.14 1.30 2.01
CA GLN A 190 -28.89 0.58 0.76
C GLN A 190 -27.53 0.92 0.13
N LYS A 191 -27.12 2.18 0.18
CA LYS A 191 -25.78 2.57 -0.29
C LYS A 191 -24.65 1.96 0.54
N GLU A 192 -24.84 1.78 1.85
CA GLU A 192 -23.88 1.14 2.76
C GLU A 192 -23.74 -0.37 2.52
N LEU A 193 -24.66 -0.98 1.77
CA LEU A 193 -24.53 -2.36 1.31
C LEU A 193 -23.56 -2.51 0.14
N THR A 194 -23.13 -1.43 -0.49
CA THR A 194 -22.14 -1.46 -1.54
C THR A 194 -20.77 -1.12 -0.96
N ILE A 195 -19.83 -2.00 -1.14
CA ILE A 195 -18.49 -1.88 -0.57
C ILE A 195 -17.51 -1.45 -1.66
N TYR A 196 -16.74 -0.42 -1.32
CA TYR A 196 -15.75 0.20 -2.20
C TYR A 196 -14.35 0.03 -1.62
N SER A 197 -13.34 0.06 -2.48
CA SER A 197 -11.94 0.07 -2.05
C SER A 197 -11.57 1.40 -1.39
N ASN A 198 -10.91 1.35 -0.23
CA ASN A 198 -10.46 2.53 0.51
C ASN A 198 -9.13 3.09 -0.02
N PHE A 199 -8.40 2.32 -0.83
CA PHE A 199 -7.09 2.70 -1.39
C PHE A 199 -6.87 2.05 -2.76
N THR A 200 -5.85 2.52 -3.45
CA THR A 200 -5.39 1.92 -4.71
C THR A 200 -4.55 0.69 -4.42
N GLY A 201 -4.90 -0.45 -5.03
CA GLY A 201 -4.27 -1.71 -4.72
C GLY A 201 -4.51 -2.79 -5.77
N VAL A 202 -4.26 -4.03 -5.37
CA VAL A 202 -4.51 -5.23 -6.17
C VAL A 202 -5.33 -6.21 -5.35
N VAL A 203 -6.32 -6.81 -5.97
CA VAL A 203 -7.09 -7.92 -5.37
C VAL A 203 -6.15 -9.12 -5.22
N GLN A 204 -5.74 -9.40 -3.99
CA GLN A 204 -4.80 -10.46 -3.68
C GLN A 204 -5.46 -11.83 -3.60
N LYS A 205 -6.72 -11.86 -3.15
CA LYS A 205 -7.49 -13.08 -2.96
C LYS A 205 -8.97 -12.84 -3.16
N LEU A 206 -9.62 -13.79 -3.85
CA LEU A 206 -11.07 -13.85 -3.98
C LEU A 206 -11.54 -15.29 -3.84
N ASP A 207 -12.33 -15.55 -2.80
CA ASP A 207 -12.92 -16.86 -2.49
C ASP A 207 -14.45 -16.73 -2.51
N LYS A 208 -15.05 -17.08 -3.64
CA LYS A 208 -16.50 -16.95 -3.85
C LYS A 208 -17.33 -17.89 -2.95
N ASP A 209 -16.76 -19.03 -2.59
CA ASP A 209 -17.45 -20.00 -1.72
C ASP A 209 -17.48 -19.47 -0.30
N ALA A 210 -16.40 -18.84 0.17
CA ALA A 210 -16.36 -18.16 1.46
C ALA A 210 -17.32 -16.94 1.51
N ALA A 211 -17.57 -16.27 0.38
CA ALA A 211 -18.52 -15.16 0.29
C ALA A 211 -19.97 -15.61 0.51
N GLN A 212 -20.30 -16.84 0.14
CA GLN A 212 -21.65 -17.41 0.32
C GLN A 212 -21.82 -18.19 1.62
N SER A 213 -20.70 -18.53 2.26
CA SER A 213 -20.71 -19.28 3.52
C SER A 213 -21.02 -18.32 4.67
N SER A 214 -22.19 -18.41 5.26
CA SER A 214 -22.52 -17.78 6.55
C SER A 214 -21.76 -18.50 7.68
N SER A 215 -20.42 -18.50 7.64
CA SER A 215 -19.57 -19.23 8.60
C SER A 215 -19.46 -18.52 9.95
N GLN A 216 -20.60 -18.08 10.50
CA GLN A 216 -20.74 -17.75 11.91
C GLN A 216 -21.03 -18.98 12.79
N ALA A 217 -21.02 -20.18 12.20
CA ALA A 217 -21.09 -21.40 12.96
C ALA A 217 -19.80 -21.57 13.75
N LEU A 218 -19.87 -21.39 15.06
CA LEU A 218 -18.88 -21.75 16.06
C LEU A 218 -17.68 -20.78 16.29
N GLY A 219 -17.94 -19.50 16.65
CA GLY A 219 -16.97 -18.71 17.44
C GLY A 219 -15.61 -18.41 16.79
N GLY A 220 -15.42 -18.71 15.53
CA GLY A 220 -14.19 -18.42 14.77
C GLY A 220 -14.36 -17.17 13.92
N GLN A 221 -13.32 -16.36 13.82
CA GLN A 221 -13.27 -15.31 12.81
C GLN A 221 -13.45 -15.94 11.43
N GLY A 222 -14.54 -15.60 10.73
CA GLY A 222 -14.82 -16.11 9.40
C GLY A 222 -13.61 -15.94 8.46
N LYS A 223 -13.50 -16.82 7.47
CA LYS A 223 -12.45 -16.70 6.44
C LYS A 223 -12.71 -15.47 5.57
N ALA A 224 -11.73 -14.60 5.40
CA ALA A 224 -11.85 -13.49 4.47
C ALA A 224 -12.09 -14.02 3.05
N PHE A 225 -13.18 -13.57 2.41
CA PHE A 225 -13.50 -13.96 1.05
C PHE A 225 -12.85 -13.05 -0.01
N LEU A 226 -12.54 -11.81 0.36
CA LEU A 226 -11.87 -10.86 -0.52
C LEU A 226 -10.76 -10.16 0.27
N GLN A 227 -9.58 -10.03 -0.34
CA GLN A 227 -8.44 -9.28 0.19
C GLN A 227 -7.91 -8.35 -0.87
N VAL A 228 -7.77 -7.09 -0.52
CA VAL A 228 -7.15 -6.06 -1.36
C VAL A 228 -5.87 -5.61 -0.67
N ALA A 229 -4.75 -5.69 -1.38
CA ALA A 229 -3.44 -5.28 -0.91
C ALA A 229 -3.03 -3.98 -1.59
N SER A 230 -2.55 -3.01 -0.80
CA SER A 230 -2.03 -1.75 -1.34
C SER A 230 -0.77 -1.99 -2.19
N LYS A 231 -0.63 -1.22 -3.26
CA LYS A 231 0.59 -1.20 -4.06
C LYS A 231 1.73 -0.42 -3.40
N ASP A 232 1.42 0.56 -2.54
CA ASP A 232 2.38 1.47 -1.92
C ASP A 232 1.93 1.90 -0.52
N PRO A 233 2.88 2.19 0.35
CA PRO A 233 4.27 1.72 0.35
C PRO A 233 4.36 0.27 0.88
N PHE A 234 5.33 -0.49 0.39
CA PHE A 234 5.65 -1.79 0.99
C PHE A 234 6.29 -1.60 2.36
N GLN A 235 5.99 -2.51 3.27
CA GLN A 235 6.62 -2.58 4.58
C GLN A 235 7.53 -3.79 4.66
N VAL A 236 8.62 -3.65 5.41
CA VAL A 236 9.53 -4.76 5.72
C VAL A 236 9.38 -5.07 7.19
N GLN A 237 8.87 -6.23 7.49
CA GLN A 237 8.79 -6.73 8.86
C GLN A 237 9.98 -7.65 9.12
N GLY A 238 10.83 -7.27 10.07
CA GLY A 238 12.00 -8.05 10.50
C GLY A 238 11.89 -8.43 11.97
N THR A 239 12.54 -9.52 12.36
CA THR A 239 12.64 -9.95 13.75
C THR A 239 13.98 -9.54 14.30
N LEU A 240 13.98 -8.90 15.45
CA LEU A 240 15.15 -8.43 16.18
C LEU A 240 15.41 -9.32 17.38
N THR A 241 16.68 -9.54 17.69
CA THR A 241 17.06 -10.07 19.01
C THR A 241 17.07 -8.94 20.03
N GLU A 242 17.00 -9.27 21.32
CA GLU A 242 17.01 -8.29 22.40
C GLU A 242 18.25 -7.38 22.38
N LEU A 243 19.41 -7.95 22.04
CA LEU A 243 20.66 -7.19 21.87
C LEU A 243 20.63 -6.23 20.67
N GLN A 244 19.89 -6.57 19.64
CA GLN A 244 19.74 -5.71 18.45
C GLN A 244 18.74 -4.58 18.70
N LYS A 245 17.70 -4.84 19.50
CA LYS A 245 16.64 -3.88 19.81
C LYS A 245 17.20 -2.60 20.44
N SER A 246 18.13 -2.72 21.39
CA SER A 246 18.74 -1.56 22.06
C SER A 246 19.48 -0.58 21.15
N GLN A 247 19.80 -1.02 19.93
CA GLN A 247 20.61 -0.25 18.96
C GLN A 247 19.80 0.24 17.76
N ILE A 248 18.50 -0.07 17.71
CA ILE A 248 17.60 0.28 16.63
C ILE A 248 16.56 1.24 17.17
N GLN A 249 16.39 2.36 16.48
CA GLN A 249 15.44 3.40 16.87
C GLN A 249 14.49 3.71 15.72
N LYS A 250 13.32 4.20 16.06
CA LYS A 250 12.37 4.76 15.10
C LYS A 250 13.05 5.86 14.27
N ASP A 251 12.65 6.02 13.03
CA ASP A 251 13.15 6.98 12.05
C ASP A 251 14.58 6.72 11.52
N GLN A 252 15.26 5.69 11.98
CA GLN A 252 16.53 5.28 11.39
C GLN A 252 16.33 4.78 9.95
N THR A 253 17.28 5.12 9.09
CA THR A 253 17.29 4.66 7.69
C THR A 253 17.94 3.28 7.60
N PHE A 254 17.31 2.38 6.84
CA PHE A 254 17.85 1.06 6.56
C PHE A 254 17.83 0.76 5.06
N THR A 255 18.65 -0.20 4.66
CA THR A 255 18.71 -0.67 3.26
C THR A 255 18.20 -2.09 3.18
N VAL A 256 17.25 -2.31 2.29
CA VAL A 256 16.73 -3.64 1.94
C VAL A 256 17.47 -4.18 0.73
N THR A 257 17.90 -5.42 0.83
CA THR A 257 18.51 -6.15 -0.28
C THR A 257 17.77 -7.48 -0.47
N ALA A 258 17.26 -7.74 -1.67
CA ALA A 258 16.56 -9.00 -1.94
C ALA A 258 17.54 -10.18 -1.99
N LYS A 259 17.20 -11.31 -1.35
CA LYS A 259 18.03 -12.54 -1.39
C LYS A 259 18.26 -13.05 -2.81
N ALA A 260 17.23 -12.93 -3.68
CA ALA A 260 17.29 -13.41 -5.06
C ALA A 260 18.09 -12.49 -5.99
N ASN A 261 18.25 -11.19 -5.66
CA ASN A 261 18.92 -10.22 -6.50
C ASN A 261 19.61 -9.14 -5.67
N ASN A 262 20.86 -9.39 -5.29
CA ASN A 262 21.67 -8.46 -4.49
C ASN A 262 22.00 -7.12 -5.19
N LYS A 263 21.66 -6.97 -6.48
CA LYS A 263 21.91 -5.73 -7.24
C LYS A 263 20.88 -4.65 -6.97
N LYS A 264 19.63 -5.03 -6.60
CA LYS A 264 18.58 -4.07 -6.27
C LYS A 264 18.58 -3.78 -4.78
N LYS A 265 18.71 -2.52 -4.44
CA LYS A 265 18.67 -2.00 -3.07
C LYS A 265 17.55 -0.98 -2.96
N TRP A 266 16.80 -1.06 -1.89
CA TRP A 266 15.77 -0.09 -1.54
C TRP A 266 16.11 0.52 -0.19
N THR A 267 15.78 1.78 0.00
CA THR A 267 15.99 2.49 1.26
C THR A 267 14.64 2.69 1.93
N GLY A 268 14.59 2.41 3.23
CA GLY A 268 13.40 2.61 4.05
C GLY A 268 13.74 3.33 5.36
N LYS A 269 12.70 3.73 6.08
CA LYS A 269 12.79 4.24 7.43
C LYS A 269 12.05 3.31 8.39
N ILE A 270 12.58 3.15 9.59
CA ILE A 270 11.94 2.37 10.64
C ILE A 270 10.75 3.16 11.16
N THR A 271 9.55 2.61 11.00
CA THR A 271 8.31 3.25 11.46
C THR A 271 7.96 2.85 12.88
N GLU A 272 8.28 1.60 13.24
CA GLU A 272 7.90 1.04 14.54
C GLU A 272 8.92 -0.02 14.99
N VAL A 273 9.18 -0.05 16.26
CA VAL A 273 9.94 -1.12 16.94
C VAL A 273 9.06 -1.64 18.07
N SER A 274 8.57 -2.88 17.93
CA SER A 274 7.71 -3.51 18.96
C SER A 274 8.44 -3.67 20.26
N GLU A 275 7.77 -3.35 21.36
CA GLU A 275 8.29 -3.59 22.73
C GLU A 275 8.04 -5.01 23.22
N PHE A 276 7.08 -5.70 22.60
CA PHE A 276 6.68 -7.04 22.98
C PHE A 276 7.36 -8.11 22.12
N PRO A 277 7.79 -9.22 22.72
CA PRO A 277 8.27 -10.38 21.98
C PRO A 277 7.14 -10.99 21.15
N THR A 278 7.46 -11.43 19.93
CA THR A 278 6.53 -12.14 19.03
C THR A 278 6.75 -13.65 19.10
#